data_324bacf5c36808fe9b58aa28d7694173
#
_entry.id   324bacf5c36808fe9b58aa28d7694173
#
_cell.length_a   1.000
_cell.length_b   1.000
_cell.length_c   1.000
_cell.angle_alpha   90.00
_cell.angle_beta   90.00
_cell.angle_gamma   90.00
#
_symmetry.space_group_name_H-M   'P 1'
#
loop_
_entity.id
_entity.type
_entity.pdbx_description
1 polymer ?
#
loop_
_entity_poly.entity_id
_entity_poly.type
_entity_poly.pdbx_seq_one_letter_code
_entity_poly.pdbx_strand_id
1 'polypeptide(L)'
;MSKIAFLWVDCETTGLDPVKNDIIQLSGILEIPGKYAEEFDFKVAPINWDGISKEALDCNNTTIDLLKTYPLASVVHLQFKQLMFTLVNPFDPKDKLILCGQNVQFDN
;
A
#
# COMPACT_ATOMS: atom_id res chain seq x y z
N MET A 1 14.71 -11.51 -20.27
CA MET A 1 14.49 -12.49 -19.19
C MET A 1 13.24 -12.17 -18.40
N SER A 2 12.48 -13.19 -18.06
CA SER A 2 11.31 -13.01 -17.22
C SER A 2 11.73 -12.78 -15.77
N LYS A 3 10.95 -11.96 -15.07
CA LYS A 3 11.12 -11.68 -13.65
C LYS A 3 9.86 -12.07 -12.89
N ILE A 4 10.04 -12.67 -11.73
CA ILE A 4 8.96 -12.94 -10.81
C ILE A 4 9.29 -12.20 -9.51
N ALA A 5 8.45 -11.26 -9.17
CA ALA A 5 8.60 -10.48 -7.94
C ALA A 5 7.45 -10.79 -6.99
N PHE A 6 7.75 -10.82 -5.71
CA PHE A 6 6.74 -10.96 -4.66
C PHE A 6 6.55 -9.62 -3.96
N LEU A 7 5.32 -9.21 -3.84
CA LEU A 7 4.95 -8.02 -3.09
C LEU A 7 4.26 -8.45 -1.80
N TRP A 8 4.99 -8.34 -0.70
CA TRP A 8 4.46 -8.62 0.64
C TRP A 8 3.90 -7.32 1.17
N VAL A 9 2.60 -7.27 1.44
CA VAL A 9 1.89 -6.04 1.76
C VAL A 9 1.17 -6.16 3.09
N ASP A 10 1.27 -5.10 3.89
CA ASP A 10 0.42 -4.89 5.05
C ASP A 10 -0.09 -3.46 4.99
N CYS A 11 -1.34 -3.23 5.33
CA CYS A 11 -1.88 -1.89 5.32
C CYS A 11 -2.70 -1.59 6.57
N GLU A 12 -2.73 -0.31 6.93
CA GLU A 12 -3.62 0.24 7.94
C GLU A 12 -4.68 1.09 7.24
N THR A 13 -5.89 1.05 7.76
CA THR A 13 -7.05 1.69 7.13
C THR A 13 -7.83 2.52 8.14
N THR A 14 -8.73 3.36 7.62
CA THR A 14 -9.62 4.18 8.45
C THR A 14 -10.84 3.41 8.98
N GLY A 15 -10.93 2.13 8.69
CA GLY A 15 -12.00 1.25 9.14
C GLY A 15 -12.05 -0.02 8.33
N LEU A 16 -13.09 -0.83 8.53
CA LEU A 16 -13.19 -2.17 7.95
C LEU A 16 -14.03 -2.23 6.67
N ASP A 17 -14.69 -1.15 6.29
CA ASP A 17 -15.55 -1.10 5.11
C ASP A 17 -14.75 -0.64 3.89
N PRO A 18 -14.47 -1.50 2.89
CA PRO A 18 -13.68 -1.13 1.73
C PRO A 18 -14.33 -0.05 0.86
N VAL A 19 -15.64 0.20 1.00
CA VAL A 19 -16.32 1.27 0.27
C VAL A 19 -16.15 2.62 0.94
N LYS A 20 -16.23 2.66 2.28
CA LYS A 20 -16.21 3.92 3.05
C LYS A 20 -14.83 4.29 3.58
N ASN A 21 -13.95 3.31 3.70
CA ASN A 21 -12.68 3.50 4.38
C ASN A 21 -11.52 3.44 3.40
N ASP A 22 -10.47 4.15 3.75
CA ASP A 22 -9.29 4.32 2.91
C ASP A 22 -8.07 3.71 3.59
N ILE A 23 -7.09 3.33 2.77
CA ILE A 23 -5.77 2.96 3.24
C ILE A 23 -5.05 4.23 3.67
N ILE A 24 -4.47 4.23 4.88
CA ILE A 24 -3.69 5.34 5.42
C ILE A 24 -2.23 4.97 5.64
N GLN A 25 -1.89 3.71 5.52
CA GLN A 25 -0.51 3.26 5.52
C GLN A 25 -0.40 2.02 4.66
N LEU A 26 0.58 2.01 3.78
CA LEU A 26 0.89 0.86 2.93
C LEU A 26 2.37 0.54 3.12
N SER A 27 2.66 -0.59 3.73
CA SER A 27 4.02 -1.01 4.02
C SER A 27 4.26 -2.44 3.55
N GLY A 28 5.51 -2.78 3.34
CA GLY A 28 5.83 -4.13 2.94
C GLY A 28 7.22 -4.30 2.38
N ILE A 29 7.38 -5.39 1.65
CA ILE A 29 8.65 -5.78 1.03
C ILE A 29 8.37 -6.18 -0.41
N LEU A 30 9.13 -5.59 -1.33
CA LEU A 30 9.15 -5.99 -2.72
C LEU A 30 10.39 -6.83 -2.95
N GLU A 31 10.20 -8.08 -3.39
CA GLU A 31 11.26 -9.07 -3.41
C GLU A 31 11.38 -9.77 -4.77
N ILE A 32 12.61 -9.87 -5.25
CA ILE A 32 12.97 -10.83 -6.30
C ILE A 32 13.83 -11.89 -5.61
N PRO A 33 13.32 -13.12 -5.42
CA PRO A 33 14.00 -14.13 -4.63
C PRO A 33 15.44 -14.38 -5.08
N GLY A 34 16.35 -14.40 -4.11
CA GLY A 34 17.76 -14.64 -4.34
C GLY A 34 18.52 -13.48 -4.98
N LYS A 35 17.85 -12.34 -5.26
CA LYS A 35 18.50 -11.22 -5.95
C LYS A 35 18.32 -9.89 -5.27
N TYR A 36 17.10 -9.58 -4.78
CA TYR A 36 16.79 -8.23 -4.37
C TYR A 36 15.62 -8.21 -3.41
N ALA A 37 15.68 -7.36 -2.41
CA ALA A 37 14.55 -7.07 -1.54
C ALA A 37 14.60 -5.60 -1.14
N GLU A 38 13.46 -4.91 -1.21
CA GLU A 38 13.33 -3.51 -0.81
C GLU A 38 12.12 -3.34 0.07
N GLU A 39 12.32 -2.76 1.23
CA GLU A 39 11.23 -2.40 2.13
C GLU A 39 10.65 -1.05 1.72
N PHE A 40 9.35 -0.89 1.92
CA PHE A 40 8.69 0.38 1.72
C PHE A 40 7.67 0.64 2.83
N ASP A 41 7.40 1.91 3.08
CA ASP A 41 6.39 2.35 4.05
C ASP A 41 5.85 3.70 3.58
N PHE A 42 4.62 3.70 3.08
CA PHE A 42 3.94 4.90 2.63
C PHE A 42 2.83 5.28 3.60
N LYS A 43 2.88 6.49 4.09
CA LYS A 43 1.76 7.11 4.79
C LYS A 43 0.88 7.81 3.75
N VAL A 44 -0.43 7.74 3.91
CA VAL A 44 -1.38 8.22 2.91
C VAL A 44 -2.51 8.96 3.60
N ALA A 45 -2.80 10.18 3.17
CA ALA A 45 -3.97 10.90 3.66
C ALA A 45 -5.24 10.23 3.12
N PRO A 46 -6.28 10.08 3.96
CA PRO A 46 -7.54 9.51 3.49
C PRO A 46 -8.24 10.46 2.51
N ILE A 47 -9.07 9.89 1.64
CA ILE A 47 -9.90 10.66 0.71
C ILE A 47 -11.25 10.97 1.36
N ASN A 48 -11.85 9.96 2.01
CA ASN A 48 -13.14 10.10 2.66
C ASN A 48 -12.96 10.34 4.16
N TRP A 49 -12.87 11.62 4.53
CA TRP A 49 -12.68 12.01 5.93
C TRP A 49 -13.92 11.71 6.80
N ASP A 50 -15.11 11.75 6.20
CA ASP A 50 -16.36 11.49 6.90
C ASP A 50 -16.54 10.02 7.28
N GLY A 51 -15.89 9.12 6.56
CA GLY A 51 -15.97 7.68 6.79
C GLY A 51 -15.00 7.13 7.83
N ILE A 52 -14.19 7.98 8.47
CA ILE A 52 -13.15 7.52 9.38
C ILE A 52 -13.75 6.91 10.65
N SER A 53 -13.30 5.69 10.98
CA SER A 53 -13.68 5.01 12.21
C SER A 53 -12.71 5.38 13.32
N LYS A 54 -13.25 5.94 14.42
CA LYS A 54 -12.44 6.26 15.59
C LYS A 54 -11.77 5.03 16.17
N GLU A 55 -12.46 3.89 16.15
CA GLU A 55 -11.94 2.64 16.68
C GLU A 55 -10.71 2.18 15.87
N ALA A 56 -10.74 2.31 14.56
CA ALA A 56 -9.60 1.97 13.71
C ALA A 56 -8.42 2.89 13.99
N LEU A 57 -8.66 4.19 14.18
CA LEU A 57 -7.59 5.13 14.49
C LEU A 57 -6.95 4.79 15.85
N ASP A 58 -7.75 4.44 16.84
CA ASP A 58 -7.25 4.06 18.15
C ASP A 58 -6.40 2.79 18.07
N CYS A 59 -6.83 1.80 17.29
CA CYS A 59 -6.06 0.58 17.06
C CYS A 59 -4.71 0.85 16.39
N ASN A 60 -4.67 1.84 15.51
CA ASN A 60 -3.47 2.17 14.73
C ASN A 60 -2.61 3.24 15.42
N ASN A 61 -2.95 3.66 16.62
CA ASN A 61 -2.28 4.76 17.35
C ASN A 61 -2.18 6.03 16.48
N THR A 62 -3.26 6.36 15.78
CA THR A 62 -3.32 7.46 14.82
C THR A 62 -4.39 8.46 15.23
N THR A 63 -4.20 9.72 14.85
CA THR A 63 -5.16 10.80 15.11
C THR A 63 -5.51 11.50 13.80
N ILE A 64 -6.65 12.22 13.80
CA ILE A 64 -7.05 13.05 12.66
C ILE A 64 -5.97 14.09 12.33
N ASP A 65 -5.40 14.72 13.36
CA ASP A 65 -4.35 15.73 13.16
C ASP A 65 -3.11 15.15 12.50
N LEU A 66 -2.74 13.93 12.87
CA LEU A 66 -1.62 13.24 12.25
C LEU A 66 -1.92 12.92 10.77
N LEU A 67 -3.13 12.45 10.47
CA LEU A 67 -3.53 12.14 9.11
C LEU A 67 -3.46 13.35 8.17
N LYS A 68 -3.70 14.54 8.69
CA LYS A 68 -3.62 15.78 7.91
C LYS A 68 -2.19 16.09 7.45
N THR A 69 -1.19 15.48 8.08
CA THR A 69 0.22 15.66 7.69
C THR A 69 0.68 14.68 6.62
N TYR A 70 -0.14 13.69 6.30
CA TYR A 70 0.24 12.63 5.36
C TYR A 70 0.15 13.12 3.92
N PRO A 71 1.00 12.56 3.01
CA PRO A 71 0.91 12.86 1.58
C PRO A 71 -0.44 12.49 0.99
N LEU A 72 -0.86 13.19 -0.04
CA LEU A 72 -2.08 12.89 -0.77
C LEU A 72 -2.00 11.51 -1.43
N ALA A 73 -3.15 10.83 -1.53
CA ALA A 73 -3.23 9.50 -2.13
C ALA A 73 -2.71 9.47 -3.57
N SER A 74 -2.96 10.52 -4.35
CA SER A 74 -2.47 10.61 -5.73
C SER A 74 -0.95 10.63 -5.83
N VAL A 75 -0.30 11.32 -4.88
CA VAL A 75 1.17 11.38 -4.83
C VAL A 75 1.76 10.03 -4.44
N VAL A 76 1.19 9.39 -3.41
CA VAL A 76 1.65 8.09 -2.93
C VAL A 76 1.42 7.01 -3.99
N HIS A 77 0.28 7.05 -4.67
CA HIS A 77 -0.01 6.13 -5.76
C HIS A 77 1.07 6.18 -6.85
N LEU A 78 1.48 7.37 -7.23
CA LEU A 78 2.53 7.56 -8.23
C LEU A 78 3.87 7.01 -7.73
N GLN A 79 4.23 7.29 -6.48
CA GLN A 79 5.47 6.81 -5.89
C GLN A 79 5.50 5.28 -5.81
N PHE A 80 4.40 4.68 -5.40
CA PHE A 80 4.27 3.23 -5.31
C PHE A 80 4.39 2.59 -6.70
N LYS A 81 3.73 3.16 -7.68
CA LYS A 81 3.78 2.70 -9.07
C LYS A 81 5.20 2.76 -9.63
N GLN A 82 5.92 3.85 -9.36
CA GLN A 82 7.32 3.97 -9.77
C GLN A 82 8.19 2.90 -9.13
N LEU A 83 7.98 2.60 -7.86
CA LEU A 83 8.70 1.54 -7.16
C LEU A 83 8.45 0.17 -7.83
N MET A 84 7.20 -0.15 -8.14
CA MET A 84 6.88 -1.42 -8.81
C MET A 84 7.56 -1.51 -10.18
N PHE A 85 7.57 -0.43 -10.94
CA PHE A 85 8.11 -0.42 -12.31
C PHE A 85 9.62 -0.47 -12.36
N THR A 86 10.32 -0.23 -11.25
CA THR A 86 11.78 -0.41 -11.22
C THR A 86 12.18 -1.87 -11.28
N LEU A 87 11.33 -2.77 -10.82
CA LEU A 87 11.65 -4.19 -10.72
C LEU A 87 10.92 -5.07 -11.74
N VAL A 88 9.71 -4.67 -12.14
CA VAL A 88 8.87 -5.44 -13.05
C VAL A 88 8.49 -4.56 -14.23
N ASN A 89 8.76 -5.03 -15.44
CA ASN A 89 8.34 -4.31 -16.64
C ASN A 89 6.87 -4.60 -16.91
N PRO A 90 5.97 -3.58 -16.79
CA PRO A 90 4.53 -3.81 -16.98
C PRO A 90 4.17 -4.18 -18.42
N PHE A 91 5.06 -3.93 -19.38
CA PHE A 91 4.83 -4.23 -20.79
C PHE A 91 5.42 -5.57 -21.22
N ASP A 92 6.12 -6.27 -20.33
CA ASP A 92 6.66 -7.60 -20.60
C ASP A 92 5.73 -8.66 -19.99
N PRO A 93 5.05 -9.46 -20.83
CA PRO A 93 4.11 -10.46 -20.31
C PRO A 93 4.77 -11.58 -19.51
N LYS A 94 6.09 -11.68 -19.57
CA LYS A 94 6.85 -12.69 -18.82
C LYS A 94 7.19 -12.22 -17.41
N ASP A 95 7.19 -10.91 -17.18
CA ASP A 95 7.38 -10.37 -15.83
C ASP A 95 6.10 -10.49 -15.03
N LYS A 96 6.20 -10.96 -13.79
CA LYS A 96 5.04 -11.18 -12.92
C LYS A 96 5.27 -10.60 -11.55
N LEU A 97 4.21 -10.03 -11.02
CA LEU A 97 4.16 -9.54 -9.65
C LEU A 97 3.10 -10.34 -8.89
N ILE A 98 3.52 -11.05 -7.85
CA ILE A 98 2.63 -11.87 -7.02
C ILE A 98 2.36 -11.13 -5.73
N LEU A 99 1.09 -10.80 -5.50
CA LEU A 99 0.65 -10.09 -4.32
C LEU A 99 0.50 -11.07 -3.15
N CYS A 100 1.14 -10.76 -2.04
CA CYS A 100 1.10 -11.54 -0.81
C CYS A 100 0.67 -10.65 0.35
N GLY A 101 -0.31 -11.08 1.13
CA GLY A 101 -0.76 -10.29 2.27
C GLY A 101 -1.94 -10.93 2.94
N GLN A 102 -2.29 -10.44 4.15
CA GLN A 102 -3.38 -11.00 4.93
C GLN A 102 -4.75 -10.48 4.49
N ASN A 103 -4.83 -9.31 3.90
CA ASN A 103 -6.10 -8.66 3.56
C ASN A 103 -6.06 -8.10 2.14
N VAL A 104 -5.70 -8.96 1.19
CA VAL A 104 -5.50 -8.56 -0.21
C VAL A 104 -6.77 -8.04 -0.88
N GLN A 105 -7.95 -8.46 -0.43
CA GLN A 105 -9.22 -7.96 -0.99
C GLN A 105 -9.44 -6.48 -0.68
N PHE A 106 -9.01 -6.03 0.49
CA PHE A 106 -9.07 -4.63 0.86
C PHE A 106 -7.98 -3.84 0.14
N ASP A 107 -6.81 -4.42 0.00
CA ASP A 107 -5.63 -3.78 -0.59
C ASP A 107 -5.80 -3.51 -2.10
N ASN A 108 -6.61 -4.30 -2.74
CA ASN A 108 -6.95 -4.10 -4.14
C ASN A 108 -7.97 -2.97 -4.31
#